data_a8082900a619ffcfa521254bee6fa1e3
#
_entry.id   a8082900a619ffcfa521254bee6fa1e3
#
_cell.length_a   1.000
_cell.length_b   1.000
_cell.length_c   1.000
_cell.angle_alpha   90.00
_cell.angle_beta   90.00
_cell.angle_gamma   90.00
#
_symmetry.space_group_name_H-M   'P 1'
#
loop_
_entity.id
_entity.type
_entity.pdbx_description
1 polymer ?
#
loop_
_entity_poly.entity_id
_entity_poly.type
_entity_poly.pdbx_seq_one_letter_code
_entity_poly.pdbx_strand_id
1 'polypeptide(L)'
;MNYKNYSNKIDKNISNNLGLEGIFGVGSAGKTISSNNALKNSDIVYACINLISSTISRMPINLYKNIDNGKEKIQNELISMLRLRPNVNMSGADWLQAMISNLLLHGNGYSWIKTNKGVPKELILLDSSITTIEKVNGKLFVLTSVDNKQ
;
A
#
# COMPACT_ATOMS: atom_id res chain seq x y z
N MET A 1 -24.17 16.78 14.61
CA MET A 1 -23.89 15.45 15.15
C MET A 1 -22.38 15.41 15.45
N ASN A 2 -22.03 15.41 16.74
CA ASN A 2 -20.63 15.56 17.18
C ASN A 2 -19.87 14.25 16.97
N TYR A 3 -18.86 14.27 16.13
CA TYR A 3 -17.86 13.22 16.04
C TYR A 3 -16.86 13.41 17.17
N LYS A 4 -17.12 12.80 18.32
CA LYS A 4 -16.17 12.72 19.42
C LYS A 4 -15.09 11.71 19.10
N ASN A 5 -13.85 12.18 19.13
CA ASN A 5 -12.58 11.50 19.26
C ASN A 5 -12.64 10.05 19.76
N TYR A 6 -12.46 9.10 18.85
CA TYR A 6 -12.02 7.74 19.17
C TYR A 6 -10.53 7.57 18.85
N SER A 7 -9.74 8.54 19.26
CA SER A 7 -8.30 8.41 19.32
C SER A 7 -7.96 8.15 20.78
N ASN A 8 -7.64 6.92 21.10
CA ASN A 8 -6.88 6.42 22.25
C ASN A 8 -7.53 5.20 22.89
N LYS A 9 -7.18 4.02 22.41
CA LYS A 9 -6.84 2.84 23.21
C LYS A 9 -6.43 1.70 22.25
N ILE A 10 -5.30 1.85 21.61
CA ILE A 10 -4.52 0.67 21.27
C ILE A 10 -3.62 0.47 22.48
N ASP A 11 -3.92 -0.58 23.24
CA ASP A 11 -3.16 -0.93 24.42
C ASP A 11 -1.68 -1.08 24.08
N LYS A 12 -0.86 -0.24 24.71
CA LYS A 12 0.62 -0.28 24.65
C LYS A 12 1.22 -1.59 25.20
N ASN A 13 0.40 -2.57 25.56
CA ASN A 13 0.81 -3.81 26.22
C ASN A 13 1.08 -4.99 25.27
N ILE A 14 0.88 -4.86 23.96
CA ILE A 14 1.17 -5.96 23.02
C ILE A 14 2.65 -5.97 22.58
N SER A 15 3.38 -4.88 22.71
CA SER A 15 4.76 -4.79 22.29
C SER A 15 5.77 -5.45 23.24
N ASN A 16 5.38 -5.77 24.50
CA ASN A 16 6.32 -6.26 25.48
C ASN A 16 6.38 -7.80 25.63
N ASN A 17 5.61 -8.56 24.85
CA ASN A 17 5.53 -10.02 25.03
C ASN A 17 6.04 -10.89 23.88
N LEU A 18 6.62 -10.32 22.85
CA LEU A 18 7.19 -11.08 21.75
C LEU A 18 8.71 -10.99 21.76
N GLY A 19 9.44 -11.30 22.79
CA GLY A 19 10.87 -11.58 22.89
C GLY A 19 11.79 -11.38 21.66
N LEU A 20 11.39 -10.54 20.72
CA LEU A 20 12.11 -10.22 19.47
C LEU A 20 13.18 -9.13 19.65
N GLU A 21 13.23 -8.50 20.82
CA GLU A 21 14.23 -7.48 21.15
C GLU A 21 15.67 -8.02 21.15
N GLY A 22 15.86 -9.33 21.27
CA GLY A 22 17.17 -9.97 21.26
C GLY A 22 17.70 -10.38 19.88
N ILE A 23 16.89 -10.37 18.83
CA ILE A 23 17.26 -10.87 17.48
C ILE A 23 17.81 -9.75 16.60
N PHE A 24 17.32 -8.53 16.79
CA PHE A 24 17.85 -7.37 16.09
C PHE A 24 18.62 -6.52 17.08
N GLY A 25 19.95 -6.65 17.10
CA GLY A 25 20.86 -5.98 18.01
C GLY A 25 20.45 -4.55 18.34
N VAL A 26 19.80 -4.36 19.50
CA VAL A 26 19.43 -3.04 19.99
C VAL A 26 20.66 -2.42 20.64
N GLY A 27 21.48 -1.85 19.80
CA GLY A 27 22.44 -0.83 20.23
C GLY A 27 21.76 0.52 20.11
N SER A 28 21.43 1.10 21.25
CA SER A 28 21.07 2.48 21.53
C SER A 28 19.59 2.87 21.60
N ALA A 29 19.18 3.05 22.85
CA ALA A 29 18.26 4.07 23.33
C ALA A 29 16.98 4.34 22.50
N GLY A 30 15.93 3.55 22.75
CA GLY A 30 14.54 4.03 22.83
C GLY A 30 14.00 4.96 21.74
N LYS A 31 14.56 5.01 20.55
CA LYS A 31 14.03 5.83 19.46
C LYS A 31 13.02 5.02 18.67
N THR A 32 11.73 5.34 18.85
CA THR A 32 10.66 4.80 18.01
C THR A 32 10.93 5.20 16.57
N ILE A 33 11.35 4.27 15.74
CA ILE A 33 11.59 4.52 14.30
C ILE A 33 10.23 4.44 13.61
N SER A 34 9.70 5.58 13.19
CA SER A 34 8.52 5.60 12.32
C SER A 34 8.91 5.06 10.93
N SER A 35 7.97 4.43 10.22
CA SER A 35 8.19 3.86 8.88
C SER A 35 8.81 4.88 7.92
N ASN A 36 8.40 6.15 7.99
CA ASN A 36 8.96 7.23 7.19
C ASN A 36 10.41 7.59 7.58
N ASN A 37 10.78 7.40 8.85
CA ASN A 37 12.13 7.64 9.33
C ASN A 37 13.06 6.44 9.04
N ALA A 38 12.53 5.22 8.96
CA ALA A 38 13.29 4.03 8.61
C ALA A 38 13.93 4.16 7.22
N LEU A 39 13.18 4.66 6.24
CA LEU A 39 13.70 4.92 4.89
C LEU A 39 14.81 5.97 4.86
N LYS A 40 14.70 7.02 5.68
CA LYS A 40 15.66 8.13 5.70
C LYS A 40 16.94 7.81 6.48
N ASN A 41 16.84 6.91 7.47
CA ASN A 41 17.93 6.67 8.42
C ASN A 41 18.59 5.30 8.25
N SER A 42 18.14 4.48 7.30
CA SER A 42 18.74 3.16 7.06
C SER A 42 18.85 2.86 5.57
N ASP A 43 20.05 2.98 5.04
CA ASP A 43 20.37 2.63 3.66
C ASP A 43 20.06 1.15 3.35
N ILE A 44 20.19 0.28 4.35
CA ILE A 44 19.89 -1.15 4.22
C ILE A 44 18.39 -1.38 4.01
N VAL A 45 17.54 -0.73 4.81
CA VAL A 45 16.07 -0.84 4.67
C VAL A 45 15.64 -0.31 3.30
N TYR A 46 16.16 0.83 2.89
CA TYR A 46 15.90 1.40 1.57
C TYR A 46 16.31 0.42 0.44
N ALA A 47 17.51 -0.13 0.52
CA ALA A 47 18.02 -1.07 -0.48
C ALA A 47 17.15 -2.33 -0.58
N CYS A 48 16.73 -2.92 0.54
CA CYS A 48 15.88 -4.10 0.58
C CYS A 48 14.51 -3.82 -0.03
N ILE A 49 13.85 -2.72 0.36
CA ILE A 49 12.54 -2.34 -0.17
C ILE A 49 12.62 -2.06 -1.66
N ASN A 50 13.63 -1.32 -2.09
CA ASN A 50 13.83 -1.02 -3.50
C ASN A 50 14.09 -2.28 -4.34
N LEU A 51 14.90 -3.21 -3.85
CA LEU A 51 15.18 -4.47 -4.53
C LEU A 51 13.91 -5.30 -4.70
N ILE A 52 13.13 -5.48 -3.64
CA ILE A 52 11.90 -6.28 -3.66
C ILE A 52 10.86 -5.62 -4.56
N SER A 53 10.59 -4.33 -4.36
CA SER A 53 9.55 -3.61 -5.10
C SER A 53 9.88 -3.50 -6.59
N SER A 54 11.13 -3.21 -6.94
CA SER A 54 11.56 -3.12 -8.34
C SER A 54 11.56 -4.48 -9.04
N THR A 55 11.87 -5.56 -8.33
CA THR A 55 11.82 -6.91 -8.88
C THR A 55 10.38 -7.32 -9.19
N ILE A 56 9.46 -7.12 -8.24
CA ILE A 56 8.03 -7.47 -8.41
C ILE A 56 7.39 -6.59 -9.48
N SER A 57 7.73 -5.29 -9.55
CA SER A 57 7.13 -4.36 -10.51
C SER A 57 7.42 -4.71 -11.98
N ARG A 58 8.49 -5.46 -12.23
CA ARG A 58 8.87 -5.94 -13.57
C ARG A 58 8.20 -7.24 -13.96
N MET A 59 7.51 -7.90 -13.03
CA MET A 59 6.79 -9.15 -13.34
C MET A 59 5.57 -8.85 -14.23
N PRO A 60 5.32 -9.66 -15.27
CA PRO A 60 4.19 -9.45 -16.15
C PRO A 60 2.87 -9.77 -15.46
N ILE A 61 1.99 -8.79 -15.37
CA ILE A 61 0.61 -9.00 -14.90
C ILE A 61 -0.20 -9.59 -16.06
N ASN A 62 -0.87 -10.70 -15.84
CA ASN A 62 -1.74 -11.33 -16.83
C ASN A 62 -3.12 -11.59 -16.22
N LEU A 63 -4.15 -11.46 -17.05
CA LEU A 63 -5.51 -11.76 -16.68
C LEU A 63 -5.96 -13.06 -17.32
N TYR A 64 -6.57 -13.93 -16.54
CA TYR A 64 -7.08 -15.22 -16.99
C TYR A 64 -8.56 -15.36 -16.66
N LYS A 65 -9.32 -15.92 -17.60
CA LYS A 65 -10.69 -16.36 -17.40
C LYS A 65 -10.70 -17.86 -17.17
N ASN A 66 -11.45 -18.32 -16.17
CA ASN A 66 -11.67 -19.75 -15.99
C ASN A 66 -12.66 -20.24 -17.06
N ILE A 67 -12.29 -21.32 -17.72
CA ILE A 67 -13.11 -22.08 -18.67
C ILE A 67 -13.19 -23.53 -18.19
N ASP A 68 -14.13 -24.31 -18.69
CA ASP A 68 -14.41 -25.68 -18.23
C ASP A 68 -13.18 -26.59 -18.27
N ASN A 69 -12.25 -26.38 -19.21
CA ASN A 69 -11.04 -27.17 -19.38
C ASN A 69 -9.74 -26.44 -19.02
N GLY A 70 -9.78 -25.38 -18.20
CA GLY A 70 -8.57 -24.68 -17.78
C GLY A 70 -8.69 -23.16 -17.68
N LYS A 71 -7.61 -22.45 -18.01
CA LYS A 71 -7.53 -21.01 -17.94
C LYS A 71 -7.14 -20.42 -19.30
N GLU A 72 -7.94 -19.51 -19.79
CA GLU A 72 -7.66 -18.75 -21.01
C GLU A 72 -7.14 -17.36 -20.67
N LYS A 73 -6.04 -16.96 -21.31
CA LYS A 73 -5.49 -15.62 -21.14
C LYS A 73 -6.32 -14.62 -21.95
N ILE A 74 -6.86 -13.62 -21.25
CA ILE A 74 -7.65 -12.57 -21.89
C ILE A 74 -6.91 -11.25 -21.88
N GLN A 75 -7.20 -10.43 -22.90
CA GLN A 75 -6.75 -9.04 -22.98
C GLN A 75 -7.97 -8.14 -22.97
N ASN A 76 -7.95 -7.12 -22.12
CA ASN A 76 -8.98 -6.09 -22.04
C ASN A 76 -8.37 -4.74 -21.64
N GLU A 77 -9.18 -3.70 -21.60
CA GLU A 77 -8.75 -2.35 -21.20
C GLU A 77 -8.13 -2.31 -19.79
N LEU A 78 -8.66 -3.12 -18.86
CA LEU A 78 -8.16 -3.18 -17.49
C LEU A 78 -6.71 -3.66 -17.42
N ILE A 79 -6.37 -4.74 -18.15
CA ILE A 79 -4.99 -5.27 -18.15
C ILE A 79 -4.03 -4.29 -18.84
N SER A 80 -4.50 -3.62 -19.89
CA SER A 80 -3.72 -2.58 -20.57
C SER A 80 -3.43 -1.41 -19.66
N MET A 81 -4.43 -0.96 -18.89
CA MET A 81 -4.29 0.08 -17.89
C MET A 81 -3.28 -0.33 -16.81
N LEU A 82 -3.41 -1.52 -16.23
CA LEU A 82 -2.50 -2.01 -15.16
C LEU A 82 -1.06 -2.15 -15.64
N ARG A 83 -0.84 -2.60 -16.88
CA ARG A 83 0.50 -2.86 -17.41
C ARG A 83 1.19 -1.63 -17.96
N LEU A 84 0.45 -0.78 -18.63
CA LEU A 84 1.05 0.33 -19.39
C LEU A 84 0.92 1.65 -18.67
N ARG A 85 -0.30 2.05 -18.32
CA ARG A 85 -0.56 3.39 -17.81
C ARG A 85 -1.76 3.44 -16.88
N PRO A 86 -1.55 3.17 -15.58
CA PRO A 86 -2.62 3.23 -14.58
C PRO A 86 -3.23 4.62 -14.42
N ASN A 87 -2.41 5.67 -14.62
CA ASN A 87 -2.82 7.08 -14.61
C ASN A 87 -1.90 7.92 -15.50
N VAL A 88 -2.19 9.22 -15.60
CA VAL A 88 -1.43 10.14 -16.46
C VAL A 88 0.01 10.38 -16.01
N ASN A 89 0.31 10.16 -14.73
CA ASN A 89 1.58 10.53 -14.09
C ASN A 89 2.56 9.34 -13.94
N MET A 90 2.08 8.10 -14.05
CA MET A 90 2.87 6.91 -13.72
C MET A 90 2.73 5.83 -14.79
N SER A 91 3.82 5.13 -15.05
CA SER A 91 3.78 3.87 -15.78
C SER A 91 3.24 2.74 -14.90
N GLY A 92 2.85 1.60 -15.50
CA GLY A 92 2.38 0.43 -14.77
C GLY A 92 3.44 -0.11 -13.80
N ALA A 93 4.71 -0.11 -14.22
CA ALA A 93 5.82 -0.55 -13.37
C ALA A 93 6.05 0.39 -12.19
N ASP A 94 6.04 1.71 -12.40
CA ASP A 94 6.23 2.70 -11.34
C ASP A 94 5.09 2.65 -10.31
N TRP A 95 3.85 2.54 -10.79
CA TRP A 95 2.68 2.41 -9.92
C TRP A 95 2.76 1.14 -9.06
N LEU A 96 3.11 -0.01 -9.67
CA LEU A 96 3.24 -1.27 -8.95
C LEU A 96 4.41 -1.24 -7.96
N GLN A 97 5.55 -0.65 -8.34
CA GLN A 97 6.69 -0.48 -7.45
C GLN A 97 6.31 0.37 -6.21
N ALA A 98 5.60 1.47 -6.41
CA ALA A 98 5.15 2.33 -5.33
C ALA A 98 4.12 1.64 -4.43
N MET A 99 3.17 0.85 -5.00
CA MET A 99 2.23 0.03 -4.24
C MET A 99 2.94 -0.99 -3.35
N ILE A 100 3.94 -1.72 -3.89
CA ILE A 100 4.72 -2.71 -3.13
C ILE A 100 5.55 -2.02 -2.05
N SER A 101 6.16 -0.87 -2.36
CA SER A 101 6.92 -0.09 -1.37
C SER A 101 6.03 0.35 -0.21
N ASN A 102 4.82 0.85 -0.48
CA ASN A 102 3.85 1.20 0.56
C ASN A 102 3.43 -0.03 1.38
N LEU A 103 3.21 -1.17 0.73
CA LEU A 103 2.90 -2.42 1.42
C LEU A 103 4.01 -2.84 2.37
N LEU A 104 5.27 -2.77 1.95
CA LEU A 104 6.42 -3.16 2.77
C LEU A 104 6.68 -2.21 3.94
N LEU A 105 6.39 -0.91 3.75
CA LEU A 105 6.62 0.12 4.77
C LEU A 105 5.48 0.26 5.78
N HIS A 106 4.25 0.18 5.30
CA HIS A 106 3.06 0.51 6.08
C HIS A 106 2.14 -0.70 6.31
N GLY A 107 2.51 -1.88 5.76
CA GLY A 107 1.69 -3.09 5.81
C GLY A 107 0.51 -3.09 4.84
N ASN A 108 0.22 -1.98 4.18
CA ASN A 108 -0.87 -1.84 3.22
C ASN A 108 -0.46 -0.92 2.07
N GLY A 109 -0.98 -1.20 0.87
CA GLY A 109 -0.93 -0.31 -0.27
C GLY A 109 -2.35 -0.01 -0.75
N TYR A 110 -2.67 1.25 -0.98
CA TYR A 110 -4.01 1.69 -1.37
C TYR A 110 -3.98 2.38 -2.72
N SER A 111 -4.98 2.09 -3.52
CA SER A 111 -5.21 2.80 -4.77
C SER A 111 -6.69 3.11 -4.95
N TRP A 112 -7.00 4.35 -5.27
CA TRP A 112 -8.35 4.75 -5.61
C TRP A 112 -8.62 4.45 -7.09
N ILE A 113 -9.70 3.69 -7.34
CA ILE A 113 -10.14 3.36 -8.69
C ILE A 113 -11.13 4.43 -9.14
N LYS A 114 -10.67 5.33 -9.99
CA LYS A 114 -11.56 6.32 -10.63
C LYS A 114 -12.30 5.68 -11.79
N THR A 115 -13.61 5.69 -11.72
CA THR A 115 -14.48 5.08 -12.73
C THR A 115 -15.23 6.14 -13.55
N ASN A 116 -15.50 5.82 -14.81
CA ASN A 116 -16.43 6.57 -15.66
C ASN A 116 -17.51 5.61 -16.14
N LYS A 117 -18.79 5.88 -15.81
CA LYS A 117 -19.94 5.02 -16.12
C LYS A 117 -19.72 3.56 -15.70
N GLY A 118 -19.11 3.35 -14.52
CA GLY A 118 -18.81 2.02 -13.98
C GLY A 118 -17.58 1.32 -14.57
N VAL A 119 -16.91 1.92 -15.55
CA VAL A 119 -15.68 1.38 -16.14
C VAL A 119 -14.46 2.05 -15.48
N PRO A 120 -13.48 1.27 -14.95
CA PRO A 120 -12.24 1.82 -14.43
C PRO A 120 -11.48 2.61 -15.49
N LYS A 121 -11.03 3.82 -15.15
CA LYS A 121 -10.27 4.70 -16.05
C LYS A 121 -8.91 5.08 -15.53
N GLU A 122 -8.76 5.21 -14.22
CA GLU A 122 -7.49 5.57 -13.60
C GLU A 122 -7.33 4.86 -12.26
N LEU A 123 -6.09 4.53 -11.90
CA LEU A 123 -5.67 4.04 -10.59
C LEU A 123 -4.78 5.09 -9.96
N ILE A 124 -5.28 5.76 -8.94
CA ILE A 124 -4.57 6.82 -8.22
C ILE A 124 -3.99 6.22 -6.95
N LEU A 125 -2.67 6.24 -6.80
CA LEU A 125 -2.00 5.77 -5.60
C LEU A 125 -2.34 6.70 -4.43
N LEU A 126 -2.73 6.12 -3.30
CA LEU A 126 -2.97 6.85 -2.06
C LEU A 126 -1.74 6.72 -1.14
N ASP A 127 -1.48 7.75 -0.36
CA ASP A 127 -0.43 7.71 0.66
C ASP A 127 -0.88 6.81 1.82
N SER A 128 -0.23 5.65 1.96
CA SER A 128 -0.56 4.66 2.97
C SER A 128 -0.22 5.12 4.39
N SER A 129 0.61 6.16 4.55
CA SER A 129 0.96 6.71 5.86
C SER A 129 -0.19 7.48 6.53
N ILE A 130 -1.11 8.01 5.71
CA ILE A 130 -2.26 8.83 6.13
C ILE A 130 -3.60 8.19 5.77
N THR A 131 -3.57 6.98 5.23
CA THR A 131 -4.78 6.26 4.83
C THR A 131 -5.10 5.18 5.87
N THR A 132 -6.33 5.18 6.37
CA THR A 132 -6.83 4.19 7.34
C THR A 132 -8.10 3.53 6.84
N ILE A 133 -8.35 2.31 7.35
CA ILE A 133 -9.61 1.59 7.09
C ILE A 133 -10.42 1.58 8.37
N GLU A 134 -11.65 2.07 8.30
CA GLU A 134 -12.61 2.02 9.40
C GLU A 134 -13.84 1.19 9.04
N LYS A 135 -14.33 0.44 10.00
CA LYS A 135 -15.57 -0.32 9.87
C LYS A 135 -16.70 0.40 10.60
N VAL A 136 -17.65 0.93 9.84
CA VAL A 136 -18.83 1.63 10.37
C VAL A 136 -20.08 0.89 9.90
N ASN A 137 -20.92 0.45 10.85
CA ASN A 137 -22.15 -0.28 10.56
C ASN A 137 -21.98 -1.50 9.63
N GLY A 138 -20.89 -2.26 9.82
CA GLY A 138 -20.58 -3.45 9.02
C GLY A 138 -19.96 -3.15 7.64
N LYS A 139 -19.88 -1.90 7.21
CA LYS A 139 -19.25 -1.48 5.97
C LYS A 139 -17.83 -0.95 6.22
N LEU A 140 -16.92 -1.24 5.32
CA LEU A 140 -15.55 -0.74 5.37
C LEU A 140 -15.46 0.58 4.60
N PHE A 141 -14.85 1.58 5.24
CA PHE A 141 -14.55 2.87 4.66
C PHE A 141 -13.04 3.09 4.64
N VAL A 142 -12.53 3.61 3.54
CA VAL A 142 -11.15 4.03 3.42
C VAL A 142 -11.12 5.55 3.63
N LEU A 143 -10.44 5.97 4.69
CA LEU A 143 -10.27 7.38 5.05
C LEU A 143 -8.85 7.79 4.69
N THR A 144 -8.73 8.84 3.90
CA THR A 144 -7.44 9.46 3.57
C THR A 144 -7.57 10.96 3.70
N SER A 145 -6.57 11.64 4.26
CA SER A 145 -6.56 13.09 4.25
C SER A 145 -5.98 13.59 2.93
N VAL A 146 -6.75 14.39 2.23
CA VAL A 146 -6.29 15.09 1.03
C VAL A 146 -5.92 16.49 1.48
N ASP A 147 -4.62 16.82 1.49
CA ASP A 147 -4.18 18.19 1.67
C ASP A 147 -4.60 19.00 0.44
N ASN A 148 -5.71 19.73 0.56
CA ASN A 148 -6.10 20.76 -0.39
C ASN A 148 -5.15 21.97 -0.20
N LYS A 149 -3.90 21.86 -0.65
CA LYS A 149 -3.10 23.03 -0.95
C LYS A 149 -3.51 23.53 -2.32
N GLN A 150 -4.37 24.56 -2.32
CA GLN A 150 -4.53 25.46 -3.45
C GLN A 150 -3.26 26.29 -3.66
#